data_02134891712e42438f2e89be8dd5b5fe
#
_entry.id   02134891712e42438f2e89be8dd5b5fe
#
_cell.length_a   1.000
_cell.length_b   1.000
_cell.length_c   1.000
_cell.angle_alpha   90.00
_cell.angle_beta   90.00
_cell.angle_gamma   90.00
#
_symmetry.space_group_name_H-M   'P 1'
#
loop_
_entity.id
_entity.type
_entity.pdbx_description
1 polymer ?
#
loop_
_entity_poly.entity_id
_entity_poly.type
_entity_poly.pdbx_seq_one_letter_code
_entity_poly.pdbx_strand_id
1 'polypeptide(L)'
;LGLSLDNTYDSKMGSFIPYFDFEYYADMSPSSQQKFSYSSNGESFTLKNINNSTHNIKGSIGFDFISQNGLTLMTKYTRDQSQNNKNDSFNIALDYRGSQRSSYAMSFQDNSAKLSHNKELKDFKISVDGHYDFFKEDPDYGVYLKISNTN
;
A
#
# COMPACT_ATOMS: atom_id res chain seq x y z
N LEU A 1 4.03 -20.39 3.04
CA LEU A 1 2.67 -20.97 3.17
C LEU A 1 1.69 -19.82 3.27
N GLY A 2 0.63 -19.81 2.44
CA GLY A 2 -0.39 -18.78 2.44
C GLY A 2 -1.80 -19.38 2.46
N LEU A 3 -2.73 -18.62 3.03
CA LEU A 3 -4.17 -18.86 3.02
C LEU A 3 -4.85 -17.54 2.69
N SER A 4 -5.71 -17.54 1.69
CA SER A 4 -6.57 -16.41 1.34
C SER A 4 -8.02 -16.85 1.34
N LEU A 5 -8.89 -16.08 1.96
CA LEU A 5 -10.32 -16.30 2.05
C LEU A 5 -11.03 -15.01 1.69
N ASP A 6 -11.93 -15.07 0.73
CA ASP A 6 -12.83 -13.99 0.36
C ASP A 6 -14.21 -14.54 0.02
N ASN A 7 -15.22 -13.71 0.12
CA ASN A 7 -16.56 -14.02 -0.32
C ASN A 7 -17.29 -12.76 -0.77
N THR A 8 -18.19 -12.88 -1.72
CA THR A 8 -18.97 -11.78 -2.25
C THR A 8 -20.42 -11.89 -1.83
N TYR A 9 -20.93 -10.81 -1.22
CA TYR A 9 -22.32 -10.68 -0.82
C TYR A 9 -22.99 -9.55 -1.63
N ASP A 10 -23.88 -9.93 -2.53
CA ASP A 10 -24.59 -8.97 -3.38
C ASP A 10 -25.87 -8.49 -2.72
N SER A 11 -26.15 -7.20 -2.86
CA SER A 11 -27.36 -6.56 -2.39
C SER A 11 -27.86 -5.51 -3.41
N LYS A 12 -29.06 -4.96 -3.17
CA LYS A 12 -29.59 -3.84 -3.98
C LYS A 12 -28.76 -2.55 -3.88
N MET A 13 -27.87 -2.45 -2.89
CA MET A 13 -27.02 -1.28 -2.69
C MET A 13 -25.65 -1.45 -3.35
N GLY A 14 -25.25 -2.68 -3.63
CA GLY A 14 -23.93 -3.03 -4.15
C GLY A 14 -23.42 -4.34 -3.63
N SER A 15 -22.16 -4.63 -3.90
CA SER A 15 -21.45 -5.85 -3.48
C SER A 15 -20.52 -5.56 -2.30
N PHE A 16 -20.58 -6.39 -1.29
CA PHE A 16 -19.69 -6.37 -0.12
C PHE A 16 -18.78 -7.60 -0.16
N ILE A 17 -17.46 -7.38 -0.11
CA ILE A 17 -16.44 -8.40 -0.31
C ILE A 17 -15.49 -8.39 0.88
N PRO A 18 -15.79 -9.07 2.00
CA PRO A 18 -14.83 -9.26 3.07
C PRO A 18 -13.73 -10.22 2.64
N TYR A 19 -12.52 -10.00 3.12
CA TYR A 19 -11.39 -10.88 2.86
C TYR A 19 -10.46 -10.99 4.07
N PHE A 20 -9.76 -12.12 4.10
CA PHE A 20 -8.74 -12.43 5.07
C PHE A 20 -7.57 -13.13 4.36
N ASP A 21 -6.36 -12.62 4.55
CA ASP A 21 -5.13 -13.22 4.06
C ASP A 21 -4.22 -13.57 5.22
N PHE A 22 -3.58 -14.71 5.14
CA PHE A 22 -2.56 -15.14 6.07
C PHE A 22 -1.38 -15.73 5.32
N GLU A 23 -0.19 -15.24 5.62
CA GLU A 23 1.06 -15.71 5.04
C GLU A 23 2.05 -16.05 6.16
N TYR A 24 2.67 -17.20 6.02
CA TYR A 24 3.82 -17.60 6.80
C TYR A 24 4.98 -17.89 5.87
N TYR A 25 6.11 -17.25 6.09
CA TYR A 25 7.33 -17.54 5.34
C TYR A 25 8.51 -17.69 6.30
N ALA A 26 9.35 -18.69 6.01
CA ALA A 26 10.58 -18.93 6.71
C ALA A 26 11.75 -18.55 5.79
N ASP A 27 12.64 -17.70 6.25
CA ASP A 27 13.89 -17.41 5.57
C ASP A 27 14.93 -18.44 6.02
N MET A 28 15.31 -19.30 5.09
CA MET A 28 16.33 -20.33 5.30
C MET A 28 17.72 -19.86 4.81
N SER A 29 17.84 -18.60 4.41
CA SER A 29 19.11 -18.05 3.96
C SER A 29 20.11 -17.97 5.13
N PRO A 30 21.30 -18.56 5.01
CA PRO A 30 22.33 -18.37 6.04
C PRO A 30 22.71 -16.90 6.11
N SER A 31 23.00 -16.42 7.31
CA SER A 31 23.48 -15.06 7.54
C SER A 31 24.62 -14.74 6.57
N SER A 32 24.42 -13.81 5.66
CA SER A 32 25.46 -13.41 4.72
C SER A 32 26.48 -12.52 5.42
N GLN A 33 27.74 -12.92 5.36
CA GLN A 33 28.87 -12.10 5.78
C GLN A 33 29.51 -11.51 4.52
N GLN A 34 29.57 -10.19 4.43
CA GLN A 34 30.36 -9.54 3.39
C GLN A 34 31.67 -9.02 4.00
N LYS A 35 32.79 -9.48 3.42
CA LYS A 35 34.11 -8.96 3.75
C LYS A 35 34.51 -7.89 2.75
N PHE A 36 34.86 -6.72 3.26
CA PHE A 36 35.44 -5.63 2.50
C PHE A 36 36.89 -5.43 2.95
N SER A 37 37.82 -5.27 2.03
CA SER A 37 39.21 -4.93 2.33
C SER A 37 39.61 -3.65 1.57
N TYR A 38 40.31 -2.76 2.28
CA TYR A 38 40.94 -1.63 1.60
C TYR A 38 42.19 -2.13 0.86
N SER A 39 42.28 -1.82 -0.43
CA SER A 39 43.42 -2.21 -1.28
C SER A 39 44.73 -1.50 -0.91
N SER A 40 44.65 -0.42 -0.12
CA SER A 40 45.81 0.40 0.24
C SER A 40 46.54 -0.04 1.50
N ASN A 41 45.88 -0.67 2.49
CA ASN A 41 46.49 -1.03 3.78
C ASN A 41 46.17 -2.47 4.26
N GLY A 42 45.38 -3.20 3.49
CA GLY A 42 45.02 -4.60 3.80
C GLY A 42 44.06 -4.77 4.99
N GLU A 43 43.54 -3.69 5.57
CA GLU A 43 42.53 -3.79 6.62
C GLU A 43 41.23 -4.35 6.07
N SER A 44 40.65 -5.32 6.76
CA SER A 44 39.40 -5.96 6.38
C SER A 44 38.31 -5.70 7.39
N PHE A 45 37.13 -5.35 6.88
CA PHE A 45 35.89 -5.17 7.65
C PHE A 45 34.89 -6.26 7.27
N THR A 46 34.27 -6.86 8.29
CA THR A 46 33.21 -7.83 8.08
C THR A 46 31.87 -7.21 8.45
N LEU A 47 31.01 -6.96 7.48
CA LEU A 47 29.60 -6.65 7.73
C LEU A 47 28.84 -7.96 7.91
N LYS A 48 28.35 -8.20 9.10
CA LYS A 48 27.37 -9.25 9.37
C LYS A 48 25.99 -8.66 9.10
N ASN A 49 25.31 -9.18 8.12
CA ASN A 49 23.87 -8.91 7.98
C ASN A 49 23.15 -9.70 9.07
N ILE A 50 22.77 -9.03 10.16
CA ILE A 50 22.08 -9.62 11.30
C ILE A 50 20.56 -9.64 11.00
N ASN A 51 20.17 -10.10 9.84
CA ASN A 51 18.76 -10.34 9.57
C ASN A 51 18.40 -11.74 10.11
N ASN A 52 18.27 -11.83 11.43
CA ASN A 52 17.99 -13.07 12.16
C ASN A 52 16.50 -13.43 12.20
N SER A 53 15.67 -12.85 11.37
CA SER A 53 14.25 -13.22 11.28
C SER A 53 14.09 -14.47 10.43
N THR A 54 14.19 -15.64 11.06
CA THR A 54 13.95 -16.91 10.36
C THR A 54 12.47 -17.18 10.11
N HIS A 55 11.57 -16.53 10.84
CA HIS A 55 10.12 -16.73 10.74
C HIS A 55 9.39 -15.41 10.64
N ASN A 56 8.53 -15.29 9.66
CA ASN A 56 7.73 -14.12 9.43
C ASN A 56 6.27 -14.53 9.24
N ILE A 57 5.38 -13.78 9.87
CA ILE A 57 3.93 -13.96 9.79
C ILE A 57 3.33 -12.66 9.31
N LYS A 58 2.54 -12.73 8.25
CA LYS A 58 1.77 -11.59 7.76
C LYS A 58 0.29 -11.95 7.72
N GLY A 59 -0.52 -11.15 8.37
CA GLY A 59 -1.97 -11.27 8.35
C GLY A 59 -2.61 -10.00 7.84
N SER A 60 -3.63 -10.13 7.00
CA SER A 60 -4.45 -9.00 6.54
C SER A 60 -5.92 -9.33 6.70
N ILE A 61 -6.70 -8.33 7.08
CA ILE A 61 -8.16 -8.40 7.11
C ILE A 61 -8.72 -7.10 6.53
N GLY A 62 -9.78 -7.20 5.77
CA GLY A 62 -10.42 -6.04 5.20
C GLY A 62 -11.73 -6.35 4.52
N PHE A 63 -12.28 -5.34 3.87
CA PHE A 63 -13.42 -5.49 2.99
C PHE A 63 -13.40 -4.43 1.91
N ASP A 64 -14.02 -4.78 0.77
CA ASP A 64 -14.36 -3.87 -0.28
C ASP A 64 -15.87 -3.75 -0.38
N PHE A 65 -16.38 -2.54 -0.55
CA PHE A 65 -17.77 -2.29 -0.87
C PHE A 65 -17.86 -1.55 -2.20
N ILE A 66 -18.54 -2.15 -3.16
CA ILE A 66 -18.72 -1.62 -4.51
C ILE A 66 -20.19 -1.30 -4.71
N SER A 67 -20.53 -0.01 -4.64
CA SER A 67 -21.90 0.47 -4.85
C SER A 67 -22.29 0.46 -6.34
N GLN A 68 -23.58 0.23 -6.61
CA GLN A 68 -24.13 0.37 -7.96
C GLN A 68 -24.00 1.80 -8.54
N ASN A 69 -23.84 2.81 -7.70
CA ASN A 69 -23.70 4.22 -8.09
C ASN A 69 -22.25 4.64 -8.38
N GLY A 70 -21.32 3.69 -8.48
CA GLY A 70 -19.92 3.96 -8.82
C GLY A 70 -19.05 4.38 -7.62
N LEU A 71 -19.54 4.25 -6.38
CA LEU A 71 -18.73 4.41 -5.17
C LEU A 71 -18.07 3.09 -4.81
N THR A 72 -16.77 3.11 -4.57
CA THR A 72 -16.01 1.97 -4.05
C THR A 72 -15.32 2.39 -2.76
N LEU A 73 -15.55 1.65 -1.69
CA LEU A 73 -14.84 1.79 -0.42
C LEU A 73 -14.00 0.54 -0.20
N MET A 74 -12.70 0.72 0.02
CA MET A 74 -11.76 -0.37 0.31
C MET A 74 -11.15 -0.11 1.68
N THR A 75 -11.06 -1.15 2.50
CA THR A 75 -10.38 -1.09 3.80
C THR A 75 -9.45 -2.27 3.94
N LYS A 76 -8.28 -2.05 4.50
CA LYS A 76 -7.32 -3.12 4.77
C LYS A 76 -6.50 -2.80 6.00
N TYR A 77 -6.50 -3.70 6.95
CA TYR A 77 -5.54 -3.75 8.03
C TYR A 77 -4.55 -4.88 7.76
N THR A 78 -3.27 -4.62 7.90
CA THR A 78 -2.21 -5.62 7.74
C THR A 78 -1.30 -5.58 8.96
N ARG A 79 -0.98 -6.75 9.48
CA ARG A 79 0.04 -6.94 10.49
C ARG A 79 1.13 -7.84 9.93
N ASP A 80 2.35 -7.32 9.93
CA ASP A 80 3.56 -8.05 9.57
C ASP A 80 4.43 -8.20 10.81
N GLN A 81 4.67 -9.41 11.22
CA GLN A 81 5.42 -9.72 12.43
C GLN A 81 6.54 -10.70 12.13
N SER A 82 7.75 -10.29 12.48
CA SER A 82 8.94 -11.11 12.49
C SER A 82 9.46 -11.27 13.93
N GLN A 83 10.49 -12.05 14.10
CA GLN A 83 11.11 -12.28 15.42
C GLN A 83 11.54 -10.98 16.09
N ASN A 84 11.99 -9.99 15.31
CA ASN A 84 12.59 -8.75 15.81
C ASN A 84 11.85 -7.49 15.39
N ASN A 85 10.79 -7.62 14.59
CA ASN A 85 10.05 -6.47 14.06
C ASN A 85 8.56 -6.76 14.04
N LYS A 86 7.78 -5.73 14.31
CA LYS A 86 6.33 -5.73 14.23
C LYS A 86 5.91 -4.46 13.52
N ASN A 87 5.19 -4.60 12.43
CA ASN A 87 4.65 -3.50 11.66
C ASN A 87 3.14 -3.70 11.48
N ASP A 88 2.38 -2.70 11.87
CA ASP A 88 0.94 -2.63 11.68
C ASP A 88 0.67 -1.53 10.66
N SER A 89 -0.15 -1.79 9.66
CA SER A 89 -0.57 -0.80 8.66
C SER A 89 -2.08 -0.82 8.47
N PHE A 90 -2.65 0.35 8.25
CA PHE A 90 -4.06 0.53 8.00
C PHE A 90 -4.27 1.38 6.75
N ASN A 91 -5.11 0.89 5.84
CA ASN A 91 -5.46 1.57 4.60
C ASN A 91 -6.97 1.70 4.49
N ILE A 92 -7.43 2.91 4.15
CA ILE A 92 -8.79 3.17 3.69
C ILE A 92 -8.68 3.89 2.37
N ALA A 93 -9.40 3.41 1.34
CA ALA A 93 -9.50 4.10 0.07
C ALA A 93 -10.97 4.24 -0.33
N LEU A 94 -11.33 5.41 -0.78
CA LEU A 94 -12.63 5.75 -1.31
C LEU A 94 -12.44 6.22 -2.75
N ASP A 95 -13.07 5.54 -3.69
CA ASP A 95 -13.11 5.91 -5.11
C ASP A 95 -14.55 6.17 -5.52
N TYR A 96 -14.77 7.25 -6.23
CA TYR A 96 -16.08 7.56 -6.81
C TYR A 96 -15.94 7.87 -8.29
N ARG A 97 -16.63 7.09 -9.12
CA ARG A 97 -16.71 7.28 -10.57
C ARG A 97 -18.06 7.88 -10.93
N GLY A 98 -18.08 9.18 -11.14
CA GLY A 98 -19.26 9.89 -11.59
C GLY A 98 -19.59 9.60 -13.06
N SER A 99 -20.84 9.88 -13.44
CA SER A 99 -21.37 9.65 -14.81
C SER A 99 -20.75 10.54 -15.90
N GLN A 100 -19.97 11.56 -15.55
CA GLN A 100 -19.41 12.57 -16.46
C GLN A 100 -17.89 12.44 -16.67
N ARG A 101 -17.37 11.22 -16.82
CA ARG A 101 -15.92 11.00 -17.00
C ARG A 101 -15.06 11.68 -15.93
N SER A 102 -15.59 11.79 -14.73
CA SER A 102 -14.88 12.32 -13.57
C SER A 102 -14.76 11.23 -12.52
N SER A 103 -13.58 11.12 -11.90
CA SER A 103 -13.38 10.25 -10.76
C SER A 103 -12.70 11.01 -9.63
N TYR A 104 -13.06 10.66 -8.41
CA TYR A 104 -12.47 11.18 -7.18
C TYR A 104 -11.96 9.99 -6.39
N ALA A 105 -10.75 10.07 -5.90
CA ALA A 105 -10.20 9.07 -5.02
C ALA A 105 -9.60 9.73 -3.79
N MET A 106 -9.84 9.15 -2.64
CA MET A 106 -9.24 9.55 -1.38
C MET A 106 -8.69 8.30 -0.71
N SER A 107 -7.45 8.35 -0.27
CA SER A 107 -6.86 7.26 0.49
C SER A 107 -6.14 7.76 1.72
N PHE A 108 -6.25 6.98 2.78
CA PHE A 108 -5.48 7.11 4.01
C PHE A 108 -4.68 5.84 4.19
N GLN A 109 -3.39 5.98 4.33
CA GLN A 109 -2.50 4.86 4.58
C GLN A 109 -1.52 5.26 5.67
N ASP A 110 -1.59 4.54 6.80
CA ASP A 110 -0.73 4.78 7.95
C ASP A 110 -0.71 6.26 8.36
N ASN A 111 0.31 6.98 7.97
CA ASN A 111 0.56 8.38 8.33
C ASN A 111 0.33 9.35 7.17
N SER A 112 -0.25 8.91 6.07
CA SER A 112 -0.45 9.76 4.89
C SER A 112 -1.89 9.76 4.39
N ALA A 113 -2.31 10.90 3.86
CA ALA A 113 -3.54 11.06 3.11
C ALA A 113 -3.24 11.48 1.68
N LYS A 114 -3.99 10.93 0.74
CA LYS A 114 -3.94 11.32 -0.68
C LYS A 114 -5.34 11.62 -1.17
N LEU A 115 -5.48 12.67 -1.94
CA LEU A 115 -6.70 13.04 -2.63
C LEU A 115 -6.39 13.20 -4.11
N SER A 116 -7.18 12.55 -4.96
CA SER A 116 -7.03 12.62 -6.40
C SER A 116 -8.35 12.99 -7.05
N HIS A 117 -8.28 13.86 -8.03
CA HIS A 117 -9.40 14.14 -8.93
C HIS A 117 -8.95 13.97 -10.38
N ASN A 118 -9.66 13.17 -11.14
CA ASN A 118 -9.40 12.95 -12.55
C ASN A 118 -10.64 13.36 -13.35
N LYS A 119 -10.41 14.08 -14.45
CA LYS A 119 -11.44 14.43 -15.41
C LYS A 119 -10.97 14.14 -16.83
N GLU A 120 -11.74 13.34 -17.55
CA GLU A 120 -11.50 13.07 -18.96
C GLU A 120 -12.31 14.07 -19.81
N LEU A 121 -11.62 14.79 -20.65
CA LEU A 121 -12.17 15.59 -21.75
C LEU A 121 -11.96 14.81 -23.05
N LYS A 122 -12.55 15.29 -24.15
CA LYS A 122 -12.54 14.56 -25.43
C LYS A 122 -11.11 14.09 -25.83
N ASP A 123 -10.13 14.96 -25.70
CA ASP A 123 -8.77 14.73 -26.17
C ASP A 123 -7.72 14.79 -25.03
N PHE A 124 -8.14 15.10 -23.81
CA PHE A 124 -7.24 15.32 -22.68
C PHE A 124 -7.76 14.67 -21.39
N LYS A 125 -6.84 14.22 -20.58
CA LYS A 125 -7.10 13.85 -19.19
C LYS A 125 -6.39 14.86 -18.27
N ILE A 126 -7.14 15.42 -17.34
CA ILE A 126 -6.63 16.32 -16.30
C ILE A 126 -6.67 15.54 -14.99
N SER A 127 -5.55 15.48 -14.29
CA SER A 127 -5.44 14.90 -12.95
C SER A 127 -4.91 15.93 -11.99
N VAL A 128 -5.55 16.03 -10.84
CA VAL A 128 -5.08 16.84 -9.70
C VAL A 128 -4.90 15.90 -8.53
N ASP A 129 -3.68 15.80 -8.02
CA ASP A 129 -3.33 14.92 -6.92
C ASP A 129 -2.77 15.76 -5.77
N GLY A 130 -3.32 15.59 -4.58
CA GLY A 130 -2.83 16.16 -3.34
C GLY A 130 -2.35 15.07 -2.39
N HIS A 131 -1.29 15.33 -1.64
CA HIS A 131 -0.86 14.45 -0.56
C HIS A 131 -0.53 15.26 0.69
N TYR A 132 -0.66 14.61 1.84
CA TYR A 132 -0.31 15.15 3.13
C TYR A 132 0.19 14.02 4.04
N ASP A 133 1.40 14.19 4.60
CA ASP A 133 1.99 13.27 5.56
C ASP A 133 1.76 13.80 6.98
N PHE A 134 1.02 13.02 7.79
CA PHE A 134 0.82 13.28 9.20
C PHE A 134 2.07 12.82 9.99
N PHE A 135 2.27 13.29 11.17
CA PHE A 135 3.26 12.81 12.14
C PHE A 135 4.74 12.95 11.76
N LYS A 136 5.08 13.70 10.72
CA LYS A 136 6.45 14.20 10.55
C LYS A 136 6.61 15.47 11.35
N GLU A 137 7.79 15.70 11.93
CA GLU A 137 8.14 16.98 12.59
C GLU A 137 7.98 18.15 11.61
N ASP A 138 8.31 17.91 10.33
CA ASP A 138 7.99 18.79 9.21
C ASP A 138 6.99 18.08 8.30
N PRO A 139 5.69 18.45 8.34
CA PRO A 139 4.68 17.81 7.50
C PRO A 139 5.00 18.08 6.02
N ASP A 140 5.08 16.98 5.26
CA ASP A 140 5.25 17.04 3.82
C ASP A 140 3.89 17.09 3.15
N TYR A 141 3.69 18.08 2.28
CA TYR A 141 2.47 18.23 1.51
C TYR A 141 2.77 18.73 0.11
N GLY A 142 1.96 18.33 -0.83
CA GLY A 142 2.11 18.77 -2.20
C GLY A 142 0.82 18.62 -3.00
N VAL A 143 0.75 19.40 -4.05
CA VAL A 143 -0.31 19.31 -5.05
C VAL A 143 0.34 19.21 -6.43
N TYR A 144 -0.07 18.20 -7.20
CA TYR A 144 0.42 17.97 -8.55
C TYR A 144 -0.71 18.09 -9.55
N LEU A 145 -0.48 18.82 -10.61
CA LEU A 145 -1.36 18.90 -11.78
C LEU A 145 -0.69 18.18 -12.95
N LYS A 146 -1.40 17.21 -13.52
CA LYS A 146 -0.98 16.49 -14.72
C LYS A 146 -2.02 16.65 -15.81
N ILE A 147 -1.57 17.03 -16.99
CA ILE A 147 -2.38 17.05 -18.21
C ILE A 147 -1.75 16.07 -19.21
N SER A 148 -2.52 15.14 -19.71
CA SER A 148 -2.07 14.14 -20.68
C SER A 148 -3.06 14.05 -21.83
N ASN A 149 -2.55 13.75 -23.03
CA ASN A 149 -3.39 13.45 -24.19
C ASN A 149 -3.98 12.04 -24.05
N THR A 150 -5.20 11.82 -24.47
CA THR A 150 -5.90 10.52 -24.45
C THR A 150 -5.75 9.74 -25.76
N ASN A 151 -5.01 10.29 -26.75
CA ASN A 151 -4.69 9.59 -28.01
C ASN A 151 -3.53 8.60 -27.83
#